data_6e4609c16e154cc59e6abad20338285e
#
_entry.id   6e4609c16e154cc59e6abad20338285e
#
_cell.length_a   1.000
_cell.length_b   1.000
_cell.length_c   1.000
_cell.angle_alpha   90.00
_cell.angle_beta   90.00
_cell.angle_gamma   90.00
#
_symmetry.space_group_name_H-M   'P 1'
#
loop_
_entity.id
_entity.type
_entity.pdbx_description
1 polymer ?
#
loop_
_entity_poly.entity_id
_entity_poly.type
_entity_poly.pdbx_seq_one_letter_code
_entity_poly.pdbx_strand_id
1 'polypeptide(L)'
;MKTLDALGVAARARPANAYLLTGGGDAIGSAAVALAAALVGEDAAGRVERGTHPDVDVFEPAGASGYLAAQIDGEVRTQAHRAPLEGRRRVVVVHRADLLGPLLESALLKILEEPPAATSFVLCCSDAAGVGDTIVSRCVHVAVPPLPPGEAAAALAAECGADAATAQRLVVATGSVGAARALLTDPDEAQRRLRWLRVPDRLVDGGALALSRELLADFDDALATHAQRQSAEREELEEHMGGAKVRGSRGIVKSLADRHQREQRWETTALVRRLVATLSGYLRDVAAAAVGVDVVNVEVEESIRAVAASIGAEGALRGLARLGRLERDLEYNPNPDLVVEAILVDLRALLSDPA
;
A
#
# COMPACT_ATOMS: atom_id res chain seq x y z
N MET A 1 5.21 19.52 5.17
CA MET A 1 4.05 20.42 5.09
C MET A 1 4.31 21.66 4.22
N LYS A 2 5.23 22.58 4.56
CA LYS A 2 5.49 23.82 3.75
C LYS A 2 5.74 23.58 2.25
N THR A 3 6.39 22.50 1.85
CA THR A 3 6.67 22.20 0.43
C THR A 3 5.40 21.76 -0.32
N LEU A 4 4.53 20.98 0.31
CA LEU A 4 3.26 20.55 -0.28
C LEU A 4 2.25 21.69 -0.36
N ASP A 5 2.21 22.57 0.65
CA ASP A 5 1.36 23.76 0.62
C ASP A 5 1.81 24.70 -0.51
N ALA A 6 3.13 24.92 -0.66
CA ALA A 6 3.67 25.74 -1.73
C ALA A 6 3.39 25.12 -3.12
N LEU A 7 3.51 23.80 -3.25
CA LEU A 7 3.16 23.07 -4.47
C LEU A 7 1.67 23.25 -4.80
N GLY A 8 0.79 23.08 -3.81
CA GLY A 8 -0.66 23.28 -3.98
C GLY A 8 -1.01 24.69 -4.47
N VAL A 9 -0.39 25.73 -3.90
CA VAL A 9 -0.56 27.12 -4.34
C VAL A 9 -0.07 27.32 -5.78
N ALA A 10 1.12 26.80 -6.10
CA ALA A 10 1.68 26.89 -7.45
C ALA A 10 0.84 26.13 -8.49
N ALA A 11 0.36 24.94 -8.15
CA ALA A 11 -0.49 24.12 -9.01
C ALA A 11 -1.86 24.77 -9.28
N ARG A 12 -2.43 25.48 -8.31
CA ARG A 12 -3.67 26.26 -8.51
C ARG A 12 -3.46 27.44 -9.43
N ALA A 13 -2.34 28.15 -9.28
CA ALA A 13 -2.03 29.34 -10.07
C ALA A 13 -1.65 28.98 -11.53
N ARG A 14 -0.84 27.94 -11.70
CA ARG A 14 -0.35 27.47 -13.00
C ARG A 14 -0.24 25.96 -13.02
N PRO A 15 -1.33 25.23 -13.28
CA PRO A 15 -1.34 23.78 -13.29
C PRO A 15 -0.46 23.24 -14.42
N ALA A 16 0.38 22.24 -14.08
CA ALA A 16 1.10 21.47 -15.08
C ALA A 16 0.24 20.31 -15.61
N ASN A 17 0.59 19.81 -16.78
CA ASN A 17 -0.08 18.66 -17.37
C ASN A 17 0.27 17.34 -16.64
N ALA A 18 1.48 17.24 -16.09
CA ALA A 18 1.93 16.07 -15.35
C ALA A 18 2.85 16.44 -14.19
N TYR A 19 2.68 15.73 -13.08
CA TYR A 19 3.52 15.77 -11.89
C TYR A 19 4.04 14.37 -11.60
N LEU A 20 5.30 14.26 -11.19
CA LEU A 20 5.88 13.03 -10.68
C LEU A 20 6.22 13.25 -9.20
N LEU A 21 5.47 12.60 -8.33
CA LEU A 21 5.75 12.58 -6.89
C LEU A 21 6.64 11.39 -6.58
N THR A 22 7.77 11.64 -5.94
CA THR A 22 8.70 10.59 -5.49
C THR A 22 8.85 10.61 -3.99
N GLY A 23 8.86 9.44 -3.35
CA GLY A 23 9.01 9.32 -1.90
C GLY A 23 8.54 7.98 -1.37
N GLY A 24 8.64 7.78 -0.07
CA GLY A 24 8.29 6.53 0.58
C GLY A 24 7.02 6.60 1.42
N GLY A 25 6.39 5.43 1.59
CA GLY A 25 5.28 5.23 2.51
C GLY A 25 4.04 6.09 2.23
N ASP A 26 3.28 6.38 3.28
CA ASP A 26 1.99 7.09 3.20
C ASP A 26 2.12 8.56 2.81
N ALA A 27 3.32 9.14 2.92
CA ALA A 27 3.56 10.54 2.61
C ALA A 27 3.23 10.86 1.14
N ILE A 28 3.55 9.93 0.23
CA ILE A 28 3.29 10.13 -1.20
C ILE A 28 1.79 10.06 -1.53
N GLY A 29 1.04 9.16 -0.88
CA GLY A 29 -0.41 9.08 -1.03
C GLY A 29 -1.10 10.35 -0.53
N SER A 30 -0.72 10.84 0.65
CA SER A 30 -1.22 12.09 1.21
C SER A 30 -0.86 13.30 0.32
N ALA A 31 0.34 13.32 -0.25
CA ALA A 31 0.78 14.36 -1.17
C ALA A 31 -0.02 14.33 -2.48
N ALA A 32 -0.32 13.13 -3.02
CA ALA A 32 -1.13 12.98 -4.22
C ALA A 32 -2.58 13.49 -4.00
N VAL A 33 -3.18 13.14 -2.87
CA VAL A 33 -4.52 13.63 -2.47
C VAL A 33 -4.52 15.15 -2.33
N ALA A 34 -3.55 15.73 -1.64
CA ALA A 34 -3.44 17.17 -1.46
C ALA A 34 -3.24 17.91 -2.80
N LEU A 35 -2.40 17.38 -3.68
CA LEU A 35 -2.18 17.95 -5.00
C LEU A 35 -3.42 17.81 -5.90
N ALA A 36 -4.08 16.66 -5.89
CA ALA A 36 -5.30 16.44 -6.64
C ALA A 36 -6.40 17.41 -6.19
N ALA A 37 -6.60 17.56 -4.88
CA ALA A 37 -7.55 18.54 -4.34
C ALA A 37 -7.21 19.98 -4.75
N ALA A 38 -5.93 20.35 -4.73
CA ALA A 38 -5.49 21.68 -5.19
C ALA A 38 -5.77 21.93 -6.67
N LEU A 39 -5.64 20.92 -7.51
CA LEU A 39 -5.88 21.01 -8.96
C LEU A 39 -7.37 21.07 -9.31
N VAL A 40 -8.20 20.34 -8.57
CA VAL A 40 -9.67 20.30 -8.79
C VAL A 40 -10.36 21.55 -8.26
N GLY A 41 -10.05 21.99 -7.02
CA GLY A 41 -10.66 23.19 -6.41
C GLY A 41 -10.56 23.19 -4.88
N GLU A 42 -10.92 24.33 -4.29
CA GLU A 42 -10.65 24.61 -2.84
C GLU A 42 -11.45 23.72 -1.89
N ASP A 43 -12.69 23.32 -2.24
CA ASP A 43 -13.57 22.54 -1.36
C ASP A 43 -13.52 21.03 -1.63
N ALA A 44 -12.56 20.57 -2.44
CA ALA A 44 -12.48 19.19 -2.90
C ALA A 44 -11.78 18.23 -1.93
N ALA A 45 -10.97 18.72 -0.98
CA ALA A 45 -10.04 17.91 -0.18
C ALA A 45 -10.69 16.69 0.48
N GLY A 46 -11.78 16.87 1.22
CA GLY A 46 -12.44 15.76 1.91
C GLY A 46 -13.12 14.75 0.97
N ARG A 47 -13.55 15.16 -0.24
CA ARG A 47 -14.11 14.24 -1.24
C ARG A 47 -13.03 13.47 -1.99
N VAL A 48 -11.91 14.13 -2.26
CA VAL A 48 -10.73 13.50 -2.87
C VAL A 48 -10.14 12.47 -1.93
N GLU A 49 -10.01 12.80 -0.66
CA GLU A 49 -9.49 11.88 0.38
C GLU A 49 -10.37 10.62 0.53
N ARG A 50 -11.69 10.77 0.46
CA ARG A 50 -12.63 9.63 0.48
C ARG A 50 -12.78 8.91 -0.86
N GLY A 51 -12.08 9.33 -1.93
CA GLY A 51 -12.20 8.75 -3.26
C GLY A 51 -13.57 8.98 -3.93
N THR A 52 -14.33 10.01 -3.50
CA THR A 52 -15.71 10.27 -3.99
C THR A 52 -15.83 11.47 -4.91
N HIS A 53 -14.71 12.09 -5.30
CA HIS A 53 -14.74 13.24 -6.19
C HIS A 53 -14.84 12.80 -7.67
N PRO A 54 -15.84 13.24 -8.46
CA PRO A 54 -16.08 12.74 -9.82
C PRO A 54 -14.99 13.11 -10.83
N ASP A 55 -14.17 14.12 -10.52
CA ASP A 55 -13.10 14.58 -11.40
C ASP A 55 -11.71 14.08 -10.96
N VAL A 56 -11.65 13.13 -10.03
CA VAL A 56 -10.39 12.49 -9.58
C VAL A 56 -10.52 10.99 -9.76
N ASP A 57 -9.70 10.43 -10.63
CA ASP A 57 -9.60 9.00 -10.82
C ASP A 57 -8.24 8.51 -10.28
N VAL A 58 -8.26 7.47 -9.47
CA VAL A 58 -7.08 6.87 -8.88
C VAL A 58 -6.87 5.48 -9.47
N PHE A 59 -5.69 5.23 -9.99
CA PHE A 59 -5.30 3.94 -10.58
C PHE A 59 -4.17 3.30 -9.79
N GLU A 60 -4.39 2.04 -9.43
CA GLU A 60 -3.41 1.14 -8.85
C GLU A 60 -3.08 0.02 -9.85
N PRO A 61 -1.90 -0.61 -9.78
CA PRO A 61 -1.57 -1.74 -10.64
C PRO A 61 -2.57 -2.88 -10.43
N ALA A 62 -3.24 -3.32 -11.50
CA ALA A 62 -4.19 -4.45 -11.45
C ALA A 62 -3.60 -5.77 -11.90
N GLY A 63 -2.39 -5.76 -12.46
CA GLY A 63 -1.66 -6.96 -12.87
C GLY A 63 -0.78 -7.49 -11.74
N ALA A 64 -0.43 -8.75 -11.85
CA ALA A 64 0.42 -9.46 -10.89
C ALA A 64 1.80 -8.80 -10.68
N SER A 65 2.37 -8.22 -11.72
CA SER A 65 3.69 -7.58 -11.73
C SER A 65 3.64 -6.10 -12.11
N GLY A 66 2.46 -5.48 -12.14
CA GLY A 66 2.31 -4.08 -12.50
C GLY A 66 0.99 -3.77 -13.20
N TYR A 67 0.99 -2.69 -13.97
CA TYR A 67 -0.18 -2.28 -14.73
C TYR A 67 -0.49 -3.21 -15.91
N LEU A 68 -1.77 -3.36 -16.23
CA LEU A 68 -2.22 -4.07 -17.43
C LEU A 68 -2.37 -3.08 -18.60
N ALA A 69 -2.16 -3.58 -19.83
CA ALA A 69 -2.36 -2.75 -21.04
C ALA A 69 -3.79 -2.17 -21.11
N ALA A 70 -4.81 -2.95 -20.73
CA ALA A 70 -6.19 -2.51 -20.67
C ALA A 70 -6.43 -1.36 -19.70
N GLN A 71 -5.67 -1.27 -18.60
CA GLN A 71 -5.78 -0.14 -17.68
C GLN A 71 -5.27 1.14 -18.32
N ILE A 72 -4.10 1.14 -18.94
CA ILE A 72 -3.50 2.35 -19.50
C ILE A 72 -4.21 2.76 -20.79
N ASP A 73 -4.34 1.84 -21.76
CA ASP A 73 -4.97 2.14 -23.05
C ASP A 73 -6.51 2.25 -22.99
N GLY A 74 -7.15 1.56 -22.05
CA GLY A 74 -8.59 1.58 -21.85
C GLY A 74 -9.03 2.59 -20.81
N GLU A 75 -8.75 2.32 -19.55
CA GLU A 75 -9.32 3.05 -18.41
C GLU A 75 -8.66 4.42 -18.24
N VAL A 76 -7.33 4.50 -18.09
CA VAL A 76 -6.59 5.76 -17.87
C VAL A 76 -6.83 6.72 -19.03
N ARG A 77 -6.69 6.25 -20.28
CA ARG A 77 -6.94 7.07 -21.47
C ARG A 77 -8.38 7.56 -21.51
N THR A 78 -9.36 6.70 -21.28
CA THR A 78 -10.78 7.05 -21.31
C THR A 78 -11.10 8.10 -20.26
N GLN A 79 -10.62 7.94 -19.04
CA GLN A 79 -10.86 8.90 -17.98
C GLN A 79 -10.15 10.23 -18.24
N ALA A 80 -8.92 10.19 -18.74
CA ALA A 80 -8.15 11.40 -19.05
C ALA A 80 -8.85 12.30 -20.10
N HIS A 81 -9.58 11.71 -21.05
CA HIS A 81 -10.28 12.47 -22.12
C HIS A 81 -11.67 12.97 -21.72
N ARG A 82 -12.16 12.65 -20.53
CA ARG A 82 -13.44 13.21 -20.05
C ARG A 82 -13.25 14.66 -19.61
N ALA A 83 -14.20 15.49 -19.92
CA ALA A 83 -14.24 16.85 -19.36
C ALA A 83 -14.49 16.79 -17.85
N PRO A 84 -13.92 17.72 -17.07
CA PRO A 84 -14.26 17.85 -15.66
C PRO A 84 -15.76 18.15 -15.51
N LEU A 85 -16.39 17.59 -14.48
CA LEU A 85 -17.82 17.74 -14.20
C LEU A 85 -18.10 18.92 -13.26
N GLU A 86 -17.30 19.06 -12.22
CA GLU A 86 -17.49 20.05 -11.16
C GLU A 86 -16.23 20.90 -10.96
N GLY A 87 -15.07 20.29 -11.09
CA GLY A 87 -13.78 20.92 -10.83
C GLY A 87 -13.24 21.74 -12.00
N ARG A 88 -12.14 22.47 -11.72
CA ARG A 88 -11.39 23.22 -12.75
C ARG A 88 -10.64 22.30 -13.70
N ARG A 89 -10.23 21.16 -13.22
CA ARG A 89 -9.47 20.15 -13.98
C ARG A 89 -9.90 18.74 -13.58
N ARG A 90 -9.71 17.83 -14.50
CA ARG A 90 -9.72 16.40 -14.22
C ARG A 90 -8.34 15.98 -13.77
N VAL A 91 -8.26 15.15 -12.74
CA VAL A 91 -6.99 14.65 -12.21
C VAL A 91 -6.96 13.14 -12.29
N VAL A 92 -5.92 12.62 -12.92
CA VAL A 92 -5.65 11.19 -13.04
C VAL A 92 -4.43 10.86 -12.19
N VAL A 93 -4.63 10.15 -11.09
CA VAL A 93 -3.58 9.70 -10.18
C VAL A 93 -3.17 8.29 -10.57
N VAL A 94 -1.89 8.06 -10.80
CA VAL A 94 -1.31 6.75 -11.13
C VAL A 94 -0.30 6.39 -10.04
N HIS A 95 -0.68 5.52 -9.14
CA HIS A 95 0.21 5.02 -8.10
C HIS A 95 1.18 3.98 -8.64
N ARG A 96 2.32 3.81 -7.98
CA ARG A 96 3.33 2.83 -8.40
C ARG A 96 3.69 2.93 -9.89
N ALA A 97 3.92 4.15 -10.37
CA ALA A 97 4.31 4.39 -11.76
C ALA A 97 5.60 3.66 -12.17
N ASP A 98 6.44 3.27 -11.20
CA ASP A 98 7.58 2.37 -11.34
C ASP A 98 7.21 0.96 -11.83
N LEU A 99 5.92 0.56 -11.76
CA LEU A 99 5.42 -0.73 -12.23
C LEU A 99 4.72 -0.67 -13.60
N LEU A 100 4.85 0.42 -14.34
CA LEU A 100 4.26 0.53 -15.68
C LEU A 100 4.97 -0.40 -16.69
N GLY A 101 6.28 -0.49 -16.62
CA GLY A 101 7.09 -1.19 -17.60
C GLY A 101 7.15 -0.48 -18.97
N PRO A 102 8.15 -0.79 -19.82
CA PRO A 102 8.47 -0.01 -21.01
C PRO A 102 7.35 0.12 -22.04
N LEU A 103 6.52 -0.93 -22.18
CA LEU A 103 5.41 -0.92 -23.14
C LEU A 103 4.30 0.04 -22.73
N LEU A 104 3.94 0.03 -21.43
CA LEU A 104 2.88 0.88 -20.91
C LEU A 104 3.34 2.31 -20.68
N GLU A 105 4.60 2.52 -20.37
CA GLU A 105 5.24 3.84 -20.40
C GLU A 105 5.08 4.49 -21.77
N SER A 106 5.34 3.76 -22.86
CA SER A 106 5.16 4.26 -24.23
C SER A 106 3.71 4.62 -24.53
N ALA A 107 2.74 3.90 -23.98
CA ALA A 107 1.32 4.21 -24.14
C ALA A 107 0.92 5.47 -23.33
N LEU A 108 1.44 5.60 -22.11
CA LEU A 108 1.22 6.78 -21.26
C LEU A 108 1.88 8.03 -21.83
N LEU A 109 3.09 7.91 -22.40
CA LEU A 109 3.81 9.01 -23.05
C LEU A 109 2.98 9.71 -24.11
N LYS A 110 2.24 8.97 -24.96
CA LYS A 110 1.36 9.54 -25.99
C LYS A 110 0.30 10.47 -25.39
N ILE A 111 -0.20 10.13 -24.21
CA ILE A 111 -1.20 10.94 -23.51
C ILE A 111 -0.55 12.14 -22.83
N LEU A 112 0.69 11.99 -22.32
CA LEU A 112 1.43 13.06 -21.68
C LEU A 112 1.98 14.09 -22.66
N GLU A 113 2.25 13.69 -23.90
CA GLU A 113 2.70 14.59 -25.00
C GLU A 113 1.56 15.47 -25.50
N GLU A 114 0.37 14.92 -25.63
CA GLU A 114 -0.83 15.62 -26.09
C GLU A 114 -1.96 15.47 -25.06
N PRO A 115 -1.80 16.03 -23.86
CA PRO A 115 -2.78 15.86 -22.80
C PRO A 115 -4.07 16.65 -23.12
N PRO A 116 -5.24 16.10 -22.77
CA PRO A 116 -6.48 16.84 -22.89
C PRO A 116 -6.43 18.14 -22.08
N ALA A 117 -6.98 19.23 -22.66
CA ALA A 117 -6.76 20.61 -22.21
C ALA A 117 -7.06 20.89 -20.73
N ALA A 118 -7.96 20.16 -20.10
CA ALA A 118 -8.33 20.34 -18.70
C ALA A 118 -7.95 19.14 -17.82
N THR A 119 -6.95 18.35 -18.21
CA THR A 119 -6.50 17.16 -17.44
C THR A 119 -5.11 17.39 -16.88
N SER A 120 -4.86 16.88 -15.66
CA SER A 120 -3.55 16.79 -15.05
C SER A 120 -3.30 15.36 -14.57
N PHE A 121 -2.08 14.88 -14.78
CA PHE A 121 -1.64 13.58 -14.28
C PHE A 121 -0.81 13.75 -13.01
N VAL A 122 -1.00 12.87 -12.05
CA VAL A 122 -0.19 12.79 -10.82
C VAL A 122 0.37 11.37 -10.75
N LEU A 123 1.60 11.21 -11.18
CA LEU A 123 2.32 9.93 -11.12
C LEU A 123 3.02 9.81 -9.78
N CYS A 124 2.90 8.67 -9.11
CA CYS A 124 3.48 8.40 -7.81
C CYS A 124 4.39 7.18 -7.88
N CYS A 125 5.62 7.29 -7.39
CA CYS A 125 6.55 6.17 -7.27
C CYS A 125 7.49 6.36 -6.07
N SER A 126 8.12 5.29 -5.62
CA SER A 126 9.10 5.36 -4.52
C SER A 126 10.39 6.06 -4.95
N ASP A 127 10.86 5.80 -6.17
CA ASP A 127 12.06 6.38 -6.76
C ASP A 127 11.83 6.68 -8.24
N ALA A 128 12.30 7.83 -8.70
CA ALA A 128 12.25 8.21 -10.11
C ALA A 128 13.08 7.29 -11.02
N ALA A 129 14.10 6.61 -10.49
CA ALA A 129 14.91 5.65 -11.24
C ALA A 129 14.11 4.44 -11.75
N GLY A 130 12.96 4.14 -11.15
CA GLY A 130 12.04 3.10 -11.60
C GLY A 130 11.09 3.52 -12.73
N VAL A 131 11.11 4.80 -13.14
CA VAL A 131 10.26 5.38 -14.19
C VAL A 131 11.13 5.81 -15.37
N GLY A 132 10.70 5.53 -16.60
CA GLY A 132 11.48 5.89 -17.79
C GLY A 132 11.78 7.38 -17.90
N ASP A 133 13.00 7.73 -18.22
CA ASP A 133 13.51 9.11 -18.33
C ASP A 133 12.62 10.00 -19.22
N THR A 134 11.99 9.41 -20.21
CA THR A 134 11.06 10.09 -21.13
C THR A 134 9.79 10.56 -20.45
N ILE A 135 9.27 9.83 -19.43
CA ILE A 135 8.16 10.26 -18.58
C ILE A 135 8.64 11.33 -17.61
N VAL A 136 9.78 11.05 -16.92
CA VAL A 136 10.35 11.97 -15.94
C VAL A 136 10.57 13.36 -16.53
N SER A 137 11.10 13.45 -17.76
CA SER A 137 11.38 14.72 -18.46
C SER A 137 10.12 15.54 -18.80
N ARG A 138 8.94 14.95 -18.82
CA ARG A 138 7.65 15.59 -19.11
C ARG A 138 6.84 15.93 -17.87
N CYS A 139 7.34 15.56 -16.70
CA CYS A 139 6.68 15.80 -15.41
C CYS A 139 7.35 16.91 -14.63
N VAL A 140 6.57 17.64 -13.85
CA VAL A 140 7.11 18.44 -12.74
C VAL A 140 7.46 17.46 -11.63
N HIS A 141 8.76 17.25 -11.41
CA HIS A 141 9.26 16.34 -10.38
C HIS A 141 9.20 16.99 -8.99
N VAL A 142 8.59 16.30 -8.04
CA VAL A 142 8.44 16.73 -6.65
C VAL A 142 8.86 15.59 -5.73
N ALA A 143 9.97 15.77 -5.04
CA ALA A 143 10.37 14.86 -3.97
C ALA A 143 9.51 15.12 -2.73
N VAL A 144 8.82 14.10 -2.24
CA VAL A 144 8.00 14.13 -1.03
C VAL A 144 8.82 13.54 0.12
N PRO A 145 9.34 14.37 1.03
CA PRO A 145 10.07 13.85 2.17
C PRO A 145 9.12 13.07 3.09
N PRO A 146 9.60 12.01 3.76
CA PRO A 146 8.82 11.34 4.78
C PRO A 146 8.47 12.35 5.90
N LEU A 147 7.27 12.24 6.46
CA LEU A 147 6.92 13.01 7.64
C LEU A 147 7.80 12.58 8.81
N PRO A 148 8.36 13.55 9.58
CA PRO A 148 9.04 13.20 10.82
C PRO A 148 8.10 12.37 11.72
N PRO A 149 8.55 11.27 12.31
CA PRO A 149 7.68 10.38 13.09
C PRO A 149 6.87 11.09 14.18
N GLY A 150 7.44 12.13 14.81
CA GLY A 150 6.74 12.92 15.81
C GLY A 150 5.60 13.78 15.25
N GLU A 151 5.77 14.38 14.07
CA GLU A 151 4.68 15.15 13.40
C GLU A 151 3.57 14.21 12.92
N ALA A 152 3.95 13.07 12.36
CA ALA A 152 3.01 12.04 11.94
C ALA A 152 2.20 11.49 13.12
N ALA A 153 2.86 11.22 14.24
CA ALA A 153 2.22 10.74 15.46
C ALA A 153 1.27 11.79 16.09
N ALA A 154 1.67 13.06 16.11
CA ALA A 154 0.83 14.13 16.63
C ALA A 154 -0.44 14.32 15.80
N ALA A 155 -0.34 14.27 14.48
CA ALA A 155 -1.49 14.33 13.58
C ALA A 155 -2.44 13.15 13.79
N LEU A 156 -1.89 11.93 13.87
CA LEU A 156 -2.64 10.70 14.11
C LEU A 156 -3.34 10.69 15.48
N ALA A 157 -2.65 11.15 16.53
CA ALA A 157 -3.23 11.25 17.87
C ALA A 157 -4.44 12.18 17.89
N ALA A 158 -4.33 13.35 17.23
CA ALA A 158 -5.43 14.31 17.13
C ALA A 158 -6.61 13.76 16.32
N GLU A 159 -6.35 13.04 15.23
CA GLU A 159 -7.38 12.44 14.36
C GLU A 159 -8.14 11.31 15.05
N CYS A 160 -7.43 10.39 15.72
CA CYS A 160 -8.02 9.19 16.33
C CYS A 160 -8.43 9.37 17.79
N GLY A 161 -8.15 10.53 18.41
CA GLY A 161 -8.37 10.74 19.84
C GLY A 161 -7.49 9.86 20.74
N ALA A 162 -6.34 9.43 20.26
CA ALA A 162 -5.39 8.60 20.98
C ALA A 162 -4.38 9.45 21.76
N ASP A 163 -3.74 8.85 22.79
CA ASP A 163 -2.63 9.54 23.43
C ASP A 163 -1.40 9.60 22.51
N ALA A 164 -0.62 10.69 22.67
CA ALA A 164 0.52 10.96 21.79
C ALA A 164 1.61 9.89 21.86
N ALA A 165 1.83 9.27 23.03
CA ALA A 165 2.86 8.24 23.22
C ALA A 165 2.46 6.95 22.50
N THR A 166 1.20 6.54 22.59
CA THR A 166 0.66 5.38 21.86
C THR A 166 0.72 5.61 20.36
N ALA A 167 0.27 6.78 19.86
CA ALA A 167 0.35 7.10 18.43
C ALA A 167 1.81 7.07 17.95
N GLN A 168 2.75 7.64 18.71
CA GLN A 168 4.17 7.64 18.37
C GLN A 168 4.75 6.23 18.31
N ARG A 169 4.45 5.38 19.30
CA ARG A 169 4.89 3.98 19.30
C ARG A 169 4.37 3.24 18.07
N LEU A 170 3.08 3.38 17.76
CA LEU A 170 2.48 2.68 16.63
C LEU A 170 3.04 3.15 15.29
N VAL A 171 3.26 4.46 15.09
CA VAL A 171 3.92 4.98 13.88
C VAL A 171 5.34 4.43 13.74
N VAL A 172 6.12 4.40 14.83
CA VAL A 172 7.47 3.82 14.81
C VAL A 172 7.44 2.29 14.64
N ALA A 173 6.49 1.61 15.29
CA ALA A 173 6.35 0.16 15.21
C ALA A 173 5.99 -0.33 13.80
N THR A 174 5.12 0.40 13.12
CA THR A 174 4.61 0.02 11.78
C THR A 174 5.38 0.66 10.63
N GLY A 175 6.09 1.77 10.88
CA GLY A 175 6.71 2.57 9.83
C GLY A 175 5.69 3.27 8.90
N SER A 176 4.39 3.24 9.21
CA SER A 176 3.29 3.72 8.38
C SER A 176 2.21 4.38 9.24
N VAL A 177 1.80 5.59 8.85
CA VAL A 177 0.69 6.30 9.53
C VAL A 177 -0.65 5.60 9.28
N GLY A 178 -0.86 5.11 8.06
CA GLY A 178 -2.08 4.36 7.69
C GLY A 178 -2.20 3.05 8.47
N ALA A 179 -1.10 2.29 8.60
CA ALA A 179 -1.09 1.08 9.41
C ALA A 179 -1.30 1.39 10.90
N ALA A 180 -0.66 2.45 11.42
CA ALA A 180 -0.86 2.87 12.80
C ALA A 180 -2.31 3.34 13.07
N ARG A 181 -2.93 4.04 12.10
CA ARG A 181 -4.35 4.42 12.14
C ARG A 181 -5.24 3.18 12.23
N ALA A 182 -5.03 2.20 11.35
CA ALA A 182 -5.79 0.96 11.35
C ALA A 182 -5.74 0.26 12.72
N LEU A 183 -4.56 0.20 13.35
CA LEU A 183 -4.40 -0.39 14.69
C LEU A 183 -5.14 0.39 15.79
N LEU A 184 -5.36 1.70 15.62
CA LEU A 184 -6.09 2.52 16.58
C LEU A 184 -7.62 2.45 16.39
N THR A 185 -8.06 2.21 15.16
CA THR A 185 -9.49 2.31 14.79
C THR A 185 -10.16 0.96 14.56
N ASP A 186 -9.37 -0.09 14.31
CA ASP A 186 -9.86 -1.45 14.03
C ASP A 186 -9.29 -2.46 15.05
N PRO A 187 -10.12 -2.91 16.01
CA PRO A 187 -9.71 -3.89 17.01
C PRO A 187 -9.27 -5.24 16.42
N ASP A 188 -9.84 -5.66 15.30
CA ASP A 188 -9.50 -6.93 14.66
C ASP A 188 -8.10 -6.86 14.04
N GLU A 189 -7.75 -5.73 13.44
CA GLU A 189 -6.40 -5.47 12.93
C GLU A 189 -5.37 -5.42 14.07
N ALA A 190 -5.70 -4.77 15.18
CA ALA A 190 -4.85 -4.74 16.36
C ALA A 190 -4.59 -6.14 16.94
N GLN A 191 -5.64 -6.97 17.05
CA GLN A 191 -5.52 -8.36 17.50
C GLN A 191 -4.73 -9.22 16.52
N ARG A 192 -4.95 -9.04 15.21
CA ARG A 192 -4.19 -9.73 14.15
C ARG A 192 -2.70 -9.44 14.28
N ARG A 193 -2.34 -8.16 14.39
CA ARG A 193 -0.95 -7.77 14.60
C ARG A 193 -0.34 -8.41 15.85
N LEU A 194 -1.06 -8.46 16.95
CA LEU A 194 -0.58 -9.08 18.17
C LEU A 194 -0.34 -10.59 18.00
N ARG A 195 -1.22 -11.30 17.25
CA ARG A 195 -0.99 -12.71 16.88
C ARG A 195 0.30 -12.87 16.06
N TRP A 196 0.56 -11.96 15.11
CA TRP A 196 1.77 -11.99 14.28
C TRP A 196 3.04 -11.68 15.08
N LEU A 197 3.00 -10.78 16.04
CA LEU A 197 4.13 -10.52 16.95
C LEU A 197 4.48 -11.73 17.81
N ARG A 198 3.54 -12.66 18.02
CA ARG A 198 3.77 -13.91 18.77
C ARG A 198 4.21 -15.09 17.89
N VAL A 199 4.34 -14.88 16.59
CA VAL A 199 4.82 -15.91 15.65
C VAL A 199 6.20 -16.48 16.06
N PRO A 200 7.20 -15.67 16.47
CA PRO A 200 8.49 -16.21 16.87
C PRO A 200 8.40 -17.21 18.04
N ASP A 201 7.60 -16.91 19.08
CA ASP A 201 7.44 -17.82 20.23
C ASP A 201 6.83 -19.16 19.80
N ARG A 202 5.81 -19.10 18.96
CA ARG A 202 5.10 -20.29 18.44
C ARG A 202 5.93 -21.14 17.50
N LEU A 203 6.92 -20.56 16.82
CA LEU A 203 7.84 -21.28 15.94
C LEU A 203 8.85 -22.11 16.72
N VAL A 204 9.23 -21.69 17.93
CA VAL A 204 10.13 -22.46 18.80
C VAL A 204 9.44 -23.75 19.26
N ASP A 205 8.15 -23.67 19.61
CA ASP A 205 7.38 -24.77 20.18
C ASP A 205 6.68 -25.64 19.12
N GLY A 206 6.47 -25.12 17.91
CA GLY A 206 5.60 -25.70 16.88
C GLY A 206 6.22 -25.88 15.51
N GLY A 207 5.44 -26.50 14.62
CA GLY A 207 5.81 -26.67 13.20
C GLY A 207 5.45 -25.46 12.34
N ALA A 208 6.38 -24.99 11.50
CA ALA A 208 6.17 -23.89 10.57
C ALA A 208 4.94 -24.11 9.67
N LEU A 209 4.71 -25.34 9.21
CA LEU A 209 3.59 -25.69 8.33
C LEU A 209 2.21 -25.57 9.01
N ALA A 210 2.09 -25.92 10.31
CA ALA A 210 0.85 -25.73 11.03
C ALA A 210 0.54 -24.25 11.23
N LEU A 211 1.56 -23.48 11.55
CA LEU A 211 1.46 -22.04 11.77
C LEU A 211 1.16 -21.29 10.45
N SER A 212 1.73 -21.74 9.30
CA SER A 212 1.41 -21.14 8.00
C SER A 212 -0.07 -21.27 7.66
N ARG A 213 -0.66 -22.43 7.90
CA ARG A 213 -2.10 -22.66 7.67
C ARG A 213 -2.98 -21.77 8.54
N GLU A 214 -2.59 -21.54 9.79
CA GLU A 214 -3.34 -20.62 10.67
C GLU A 214 -3.23 -19.16 10.20
N LEU A 215 -2.05 -18.73 9.78
CA LEU A 215 -1.86 -17.37 9.25
C LEU A 215 -2.64 -17.15 7.95
N LEU A 216 -2.68 -18.15 7.08
CA LEU A 216 -3.47 -18.08 5.84
C LEU A 216 -4.97 -18.07 6.13
N ALA A 217 -5.45 -18.84 7.10
CA ALA A 217 -6.83 -18.77 7.55
C ALA A 217 -7.17 -17.38 8.15
N ASP A 218 -6.25 -16.76 8.90
CA ASP A 218 -6.40 -15.40 9.41
C ASP A 218 -6.45 -14.34 8.28
N PHE A 219 -5.78 -14.61 7.16
CA PHE A 219 -5.90 -13.79 5.95
C PHE A 219 -7.26 -13.95 5.28
N ASP A 220 -7.76 -15.18 5.16
CA ASP A 220 -9.10 -15.44 4.61
C ASP A 220 -10.19 -14.75 5.43
N ASP A 221 -10.10 -14.79 6.77
CA ASP A 221 -11.01 -14.07 7.65
C ASP A 221 -10.93 -12.54 7.45
N ALA A 222 -9.71 -12.00 7.27
CA ALA A 222 -9.53 -10.57 6.99
C ALA A 222 -10.16 -10.15 5.66
N LEU A 223 -10.17 -11.04 4.67
CA LEU A 223 -10.70 -10.79 3.33
C LEU A 223 -12.21 -11.11 3.22
N ALA A 224 -12.81 -11.75 4.21
CA ALA A 224 -14.20 -12.19 4.15
C ALA A 224 -15.19 -11.05 3.88
N THR A 225 -14.98 -9.87 4.48
CA THR A 225 -15.81 -8.68 4.24
C THR A 225 -15.71 -8.19 2.79
N HIS A 226 -14.52 -8.22 2.20
CA HIS A 226 -14.30 -7.90 0.79
C HIS A 226 -14.99 -8.91 -0.13
N ALA A 227 -14.84 -10.19 0.15
CA ALA A 227 -15.48 -11.27 -0.61
C ALA A 227 -17.01 -11.16 -0.58
N GLN A 228 -17.60 -10.81 0.57
CA GLN A 228 -19.05 -10.57 0.68
C GLN A 228 -19.51 -9.40 -0.19
N ARG A 229 -18.80 -8.27 -0.20
CA ARG A 229 -19.12 -7.11 -1.07
C ARG A 229 -19.03 -7.48 -2.55
N GLN A 230 -18.00 -8.21 -2.95
CA GLN A 230 -17.81 -8.67 -4.32
C GLN A 230 -18.92 -9.65 -4.76
N SER A 231 -19.39 -10.52 -3.85
CA SER A 231 -20.53 -11.40 -4.12
C SER A 231 -21.81 -10.62 -4.34
N ALA A 232 -22.10 -9.63 -3.47
CA ALA A 232 -23.27 -8.77 -3.62
C ALA A 232 -23.24 -7.96 -4.93
N GLU A 233 -22.09 -7.37 -5.29
CA GLU A 233 -21.93 -6.64 -6.56
C GLU A 233 -22.17 -7.56 -7.78
N ARG A 234 -21.72 -8.80 -7.70
CA ARG A 234 -21.94 -9.79 -8.77
C ARG A 234 -23.40 -10.17 -8.88
N GLU A 235 -24.07 -10.41 -7.75
CA GLU A 235 -25.50 -10.75 -7.71
C GLU A 235 -26.35 -9.59 -8.26
N GLU A 236 -26.07 -8.35 -7.84
CA GLU A 236 -26.75 -7.16 -8.33
C GLU A 236 -26.58 -6.98 -9.86
N LEU A 237 -25.38 -7.23 -10.37
CA LEU A 237 -25.11 -7.16 -11.80
C LEU A 237 -25.88 -8.26 -12.56
N GLU A 238 -25.90 -9.49 -12.06
CA GLU A 238 -26.64 -10.60 -12.66
C GLU A 238 -28.16 -10.36 -12.66
N GLU A 239 -28.71 -9.75 -11.62
CA GLU A 239 -30.12 -9.33 -11.54
C GLU A 239 -30.46 -8.23 -12.56
N HIS A 240 -29.66 -7.17 -12.61
CA HIS A 240 -29.87 -6.07 -13.56
C HIS A 240 -29.78 -6.50 -15.02
N MET A 241 -29.02 -7.55 -15.30
CA MET A 241 -28.86 -8.10 -16.64
C MET A 241 -29.93 -9.13 -17.01
N GLY A 242 -30.94 -9.37 -16.18
CA GLY A 242 -32.07 -10.26 -16.47
C GLY A 242 -31.69 -11.74 -16.62
N GLY A 243 -30.60 -12.15 -15.95
CA GLY A 243 -30.04 -13.51 -16.04
C GLY A 243 -29.15 -13.72 -17.29
N ALA A 244 -28.34 -14.78 -17.27
CA ALA A 244 -27.25 -15.08 -18.23
C ALA A 244 -27.66 -15.32 -19.71
N LYS A 245 -28.84 -14.89 -20.14
CA LYS A 245 -29.37 -15.11 -21.50
C LYS A 245 -29.16 -13.95 -22.47
N VAL A 246 -28.68 -12.78 -22.00
CA VAL A 246 -28.44 -11.63 -22.87
C VAL A 246 -27.09 -11.76 -23.59
N ARG A 247 -27.10 -11.61 -24.91
CA ARG A 247 -25.89 -11.68 -25.76
C ARG A 247 -24.92 -10.54 -25.33
N GLY A 248 -23.76 -10.89 -24.77
CA GLY A 248 -22.77 -9.93 -24.24
C GLY A 248 -22.61 -9.95 -22.70
N SER A 249 -23.60 -10.47 -21.93
CA SER A 249 -23.56 -10.54 -20.48
C SER A 249 -22.36 -11.36 -19.95
N ARG A 250 -22.01 -12.45 -20.65
CA ARG A 250 -20.87 -13.30 -20.26
C ARG A 250 -19.54 -12.55 -20.24
N GLY A 251 -19.34 -11.59 -21.16
CA GLY A 251 -18.12 -10.77 -21.19
C GLY A 251 -18.02 -9.83 -19.99
N ILE A 252 -19.13 -9.21 -19.61
CA ILE A 252 -19.19 -8.26 -18.50
C ILE A 252 -19.01 -9.00 -17.16
N VAL A 253 -19.73 -10.12 -16.97
CA VAL A 253 -19.59 -10.96 -15.76
C VAL A 253 -18.16 -11.52 -15.63
N LYS A 254 -17.55 -11.95 -16.75
CA LYS A 254 -16.16 -12.38 -16.76
C LYS A 254 -15.20 -11.24 -16.38
N SER A 255 -15.38 -10.06 -16.95
CA SER A 255 -14.57 -8.89 -16.63
C SER A 255 -14.68 -8.48 -15.15
N LEU A 256 -15.88 -8.57 -14.57
CA LEU A 256 -16.09 -8.36 -13.13
C LEU A 256 -15.38 -9.42 -12.29
N ALA A 257 -15.51 -10.69 -12.65
CA ALA A 257 -14.84 -11.78 -11.95
C ALA A 257 -13.30 -11.65 -12.01
N ASP A 258 -12.77 -11.27 -13.19
CA ASP A 258 -11.34 -11.03 -13.37
C ASP A 258 -10.86 -9.82 -12.52
N ARG A 259 -11.69 -8.76 -12.37
CA ARG A 259 -11.42 -7.63 -11.48
C ARG A 259 -11.40 -8.09 -10.01
N HIS A 260 -12.43 -8.78 -9.55
CA HIS A 260 -12.52 -9.28 -8.17
C HIS A 260 -11.33 -10.19 -7.82
N GLN A 261 -10.93 -11.08 -8.72
CA GLN A 261 -9.77 -11.94 -8.51
C GLN A 261 -8.47 -11.14 -8.37
N ARG A 262 -8.30 -10.04 -9.13
CA ARG A 262 -7.13 -9.17 -9.02
C ARG A 262 -7.12 -8.41 -7.69
N GLU A 263 -8.26 -7.82 -7.30
CA GLU A 263 -8.44 -7.13 -6.03
C GLU A 263 -8.12 -8.07 -4.85
N GLN A 264 -8.63 -9.29 -4.87
CA GLN A 264 -8.35 -10.28 -3.82
C GLN A 264 -6.86 -10.62 -3.72
N ARG A 265 -6.18 -10.82 -4.86
CA ARG A 265 -4.72 -11.04 -4.87
C ARG A 265 -3.95 -9.85 -4.32
N TRP A 266 -4.35 -8.64 -4.69
CA TRP A 266 -3.72 -7.43 -4.20
C TRP A 266 -3.87 -7.29 -2.67
N GLU A 267 -5.05 -7.52 -2.15
CA GLU A 267 -5.34 -7.50 -0.71
C GLU A 267 -4.54 -8.59 0.04
N THR A 268 -4.49 -9.80 -0.49
CA THR A 268 -3.67 -10.89 0.08
C THR A 268 -2.20 -10.48 0.12
N THR A 269 -1.67 -9.90 -0.95
CA THR A 269 -0.28 -9.40 -1.00
C THR A 269 -0.05 -8.29 0.03
N ALA A 270 -1.03 -7.41 0.23
CA ALA A 270 -0.97 -6.36 1.25
C ALA A 270 -0.93 -6.94 2.67
N LEU A 271 -1.66 -8.03 2.94
CA LEU A 271 -1.60 -8.75 4.22
C LEU A 271 -0.23 -9.38 4.44
N VAL A 272 0.35 -10.03 3.43
CA VAL A 272 1.72 -10.58 3.51
C VAL A 272 2.73 -9.47 3.79
N ARG A 273 2.64 -8.33 3.13
CA ARG A 273 3.52 -7.16 3.40
C ARG A 273 3.38 -6.67 4.83
N ARG A 274 2.16 -6.61 5.37
CA ARG A 274 1.92 -6.24 6.77
C ARG A 274 2.51 -7.25 7.75
N LEU A 275 2.42 -8.54 7.45
CA LEU A 275 3.08 -9.60 8.22
C LEU A 275 4.61 -9.42 8.23
N VAL A 276 5.21 -9.23 7.04
CA VAL A 276 6.66 -8.97 6.90
C VAL A 276 7.09 -7.74 7.69
N ALA A 277 6.35 -6.63 7.58
CA ALA A 277 6.62 -5.40 8.33
C ALA A 277 6.51 -5.62 9.84
N THR A 278 5.53 -6.39 10.31
CA THR A 278 5.35 -6.72 11.74
C THR A 278 6.51 -7.55 12.27
N LEU A 279 6.93 -8.59 11.55
CA LEU A 279 8.07 -9.44 11.92
C LEU A 279 9.41 -8.68 11.81
N SER A 280 9.54 -7.78 10.85
CA SER A 280 10.70 -6.88 10.75
C SER A 280 10.76 -5.93 11.94
N GLY A 281 9.63 -5.38 12.39
CA GLY A 281 9.53 -4.60 13.62
C GLY A 281 9.93 -5.38 14.85
N TYR A 282 9.52 -6.65 14.96
CA TYR A 282 9.95 -7.55 16.03
C TYR A 282 11.45 -7.78 16.02
N LEU A 283 12.05 -8.14 14.87
CA LEU A 283 13.50 -8.39 14.77
C LEU A 283 14.32 -7.10 14.99
N ARG A 284 13.82 -5.92 14.58
CA ARG A 284 14.44 -4.64 14.93
C ARG A 284 14.52 -4.47 16.43
N ASP A 285 13.44 -4.77 17.15
CA ASP A 285 13.39 -4.67 18.61
C ASP A 285 14.29 -5.72 19.29
N VAL A 286 14.43 -6.92 18.70
CA VAL A 286 15.42 -7.92 19.14
C VAL A 286 16.85 -7.37 19.02
N ALA A 287 17.19 -6.73 17.91
CA ALA A 287 18.50 -6.10 17.73
C ALA A 287 18.73 -4.96 18.74
N ALA A 288 17.70 -4.12 18.99
CA ALA A 288 17.74 -3.04 19.96
C ALA A 288 17.93 -3.57 21.39
N ALA A 289 17.14 -4.58 21.79
CA ALA A 289 17.24 -5.20 23.11
C ALA A 289 18.60 -5.86 23.37
N ALA A 290 19.21 -6.48 22.34
CA ALA A 290 20.52 -7.10 22.44
C ALA A 290 21.66 -6.10 22.76
N VAL A 291 21.46 -4.81 22.45
CA VAL A 291 22.40 -3.72 22.76
C VAL A 291 21.92 -2.81 23.89
N GLY A 292 20.87 -3.20 24.61
CA GLY A 292 20.35 -2.48 25.77
C GLY A 292 19.49 -1.25 25.45
N VAL A 293 18.93 -1.16 24.23
CA VAL A 293 18.00 -0.12 23.82
C VAL A 293 16.56 -0.57 24.07
N ASP A 294 15.67 0.37 24.37
CA ASP A 294 14.26 0.11 24.64
C ASP A 294 13.54 -0.43 23.40
N VAL A 295 12.61 -1.36 23.64
CA VAL A 295 11.79 -1.97 22.60
C VAL A 295 10.54 -1.11 22.30
N VAL A 296 10.08 -1.17 21.07
CA VAL A 296 8.88 -0.44 20.63
C VAL A 296 7.62 -1.30 20.77
N ASN A 297 7.74 -2.62 20.51
CA ASN A 297 6.65 -3.59 20.63
C ASN A 297 6.58 -4.13 22.05
N VAL A 298 6.15 -3.28 22.99
CA VAL A 298 6.10 -3.59 24.43
C VAL A 298 5.18 -4.74 24.79
N GLU A 299 4.20 -5.05 23.93
CA GLU A 299 3.22 -6.12 24.10
C GLU A 299 3.87 -7.52 24.11
N VAL A 300 5.09 -7.65 23.58
CA VAL A 300 5.86 -8.90 23.49
C VAL A 300 7.31 -8.69 23.94
N GLU A 301 7.54 -7.75 24.86
CA GLU A 301 8.89 -7.37 25.33
C GLU A 301 9.66 -8.57 25.93
N GLU A 302 8.99 -9.42 26.70
CA GLU A 302 9.62 -10.59 27.32
C GLU A 302 10.14 -11.57 26.25
N SER A 303 9.33 -11.85 25.23
CA SER A 303 9.71 -12.66 24.06
C SER A 303 10.90 -12.06 23.32
N ILE A 304 10.84 -10.74 23.04
CA ILE A 304 11.91 -10.02 22.35
C ILE A 304 13.24 -10.15 23.12
N ARG A 305 13.22 -9.94 24.43
CA ARG A 305 14.42 -10.06 25.27
C ARG A 305 14.96 -11.49 25.34
N ALA A 306 14.09 -12.50 25.38
CA ALA A 306 14.49 -13.91 25.35
C ALA A 306 15.18 -14.26 24.01
N VAL A 307 14.60 -13.84 22.89
CA VAL A 307 15.18 -14.04 21.56
C VAL A 307 16.47 -13.24 21.39
N ALA A 308 16.55 -12.01 21.91
CA ALA A 308 17.76 -11.20 21.88
C ALA A 308 18.94 -11.87 22.64
N ALA A 309 18.65 -12.52 23.75
CA ALA A 309 19.64 -13.29 24.46
C ALA A 309 20.13 -14.55 23.71
N SER A 310 19.30 -15.13 22.85
CA SER A 310 19.60 -16.32 22.07
C SER A 310 20.39 -16.03 20.78
N ILE A 311 19.91 -15.10 19.92
CA ILE A 311 20.50 -14.86 18.60
C ILE A 311 21.32 -13.57 18.50
N GLY A 312 21.29 -12.72 19.50
CA GLY A 312 22.02 -11.44 19.54
C GLY A 312 21.58 -10.46 18.45
N ALA A 313 22.27 -9.30 18.40
CA ALA A 313 22.00 -8.27 17.40
C ALA A 313 22.33 -8.74 15.98
N GLU A 314 23.40 -9.49 15.79
CA GLU A 314 23.83 -9.99 14.48
C GLU A 314 22.82 -10.97 13.89
N GLY A 315 22.31 -11.91 14.70
CA GLY A 315 21.23 -12.81 14.28
C GLY A 315 19.98 -12.04 13.84
N ALA A 316 19.56 -11.05 14.62
CA ALA A 316 18.41 -10.20 14.27
C ALA A 316 18.63 -9.45 12.94
N LEU A 317 19.82 -8.89 12.70
CA LEU A 317 20.16 -8.23 11.44
C LEU A 317 20.17 -9.19 10.25
N ARG A 318 20.64 -10.43 10.43
CA ARG A 318 20.53 -11.48 9.40
C ARG A 318 19.07 -11.78 9.05
N GLY A 319 18.22 -11.88 10.07
CA GLY A 319 16.77 -12.05 9.89
C GLY A 319 16.11 -10.90 9.14
N LEU A 320 16.42 -9.66 9.51
CA LEU A 320 15.95 -8.46 8.79
C LEU A 320 16.36 -8.46 7.32
N ALA A 321 17.62 -8.82 7.03
CA ALA A 321 18.10 -8.92 5.66
C ALA A 321 17.36 -10.00 4.84
N ARG A 322 16.94 -11.11 5.48
CA ARG A 322 16.13 -12.16 4.84
C ARG A 322 14.71 -11.68 4.55
N LEU A 323 14.03 -11.08 5.53
CA LEU A 323 12.68 -10.53 5.34
C LEU A 323 12.67 -9.43 4.27
N GLY A 324 13.68 -8.55 4.24
CA GLY A 324 13.80 -7.53 3.20
C GLY A 324 14.04 -8.07 1.79
N ARG A 325 14.59 -9.28 1.64
CA ARG A 325 14.64 -9.95 0.33
C ARG A 325 13.26 -10.47 -0.08
N LEU A 326 12.57 -11.15 0.82
CA LEU A 326 11.21 -11.65 0.58
C LEU A 326 10.22 -10.51 0.26
N GLU A 327 10.36 -9.37 0.90
CA GLU A 327 9.55 -8.18 0.59
C GLU A 327 9.77 -7.70 -0.86
N ARG A 328 11.01 -7.66 -1.33
CA ARG A 328 11.30 -7.33 -2.75
C ARG A 328 10.75 -8.39 -3.71
N ASP A 329 10.84 -9.67 -3.33
CA ASP A 329 10.34 -10.76 -4.16
C ASP A 329 8.82 -10.71 -4.33
N LEU A 330 8.07 -10.06 -3.41
CA LEU A 330 6.64 -9.79 -3.57
C LEU A 330 6.31 -8.91 -4.79
N GLU A 331 7.27 -8.18 -5.33
CA GLU A 331 7.10 -7.41 -6.57
C GLU A 331 6.92 -8.31 -7.80
N TYR A 332 7.46 -9.53 -7.74
CA TYR A 332 7.32 -10.54 -8.82
C TYR A 332 6.06 -11.40 -8.68
N ASN A 333 5.14 -11.02 -7.78
CA ASN A 333 3.87 -11.71 -7.53
C ASN A 333 4.01 -13.23 -7.31
N PRO A 334 4.81 -13.67 -6.34
CA PRO A 334 4.84 -15.07 -5.96
C PRO A 334 3.50 -15.50 -5.37
N ASN A 335 3.28 -16.82 -5.30
CA ASN A 335 2.13 -17.33 -4.55
C ASN A 335 2.24 -16.90 -3.08
N PRO A 336 1.25 -16.18 -2.50
CA PRO A 336 1.29 -15.70 -1.12
C PRO A 336 1.51 -16.81 -0.09
N ASP A 337 0.94 -17.99 -0.31
CA ASP A 337 1.08 -19.14 0.59
C ASP A 337 2.53 -19.58 0.71
N LEU A 338 3.24 -19.68 -0.43
CA LEU A 338 4.66 -20.03 -0.46
C LEU A 338 5.53 -18.96 0.20
N VAL A 339 5.14 -17.69 0.09
CA VAL A 339 5.86 -16.61 0.77
C VAL A 339 5.71 -16.71 2.28
N VAL A 340 4.49 -16.95 2.79
CA VAL A 340 4.25 -17.16 4.22
C VAL A 340 5.03 -18.35 4.73
N GLU A 341 5.03 -19.48 4.00
CA GLU A 341 5.82 -20.66 4.35
C GLU A 341 7.32 -20.35 4.39
N ALA A 342 7.84 -19.64 3.38
CA ALA A 342 9.26 -19.25 3.32
C ALA A 342 9.66 -18.35 4.50
N ILE A 343 8.81 -17.37 4.85
CA ILE A 343 9.02 -16.50 6.02
C ILE A 343 9.16 -17.34 7.29
N LEU A 344 8.25 -18.29 7.51
CA LEU A 344 8.23 -19.10 8.73
C LEU A 344 9.40 -20.07 8.79
N VAL A 345 9.78 -20.67 7.66
CA VAL A 345 10.95 -21.57 7.56
C VAL A 345 12.23 -20.80 7.85
N ASP A 346 12.42 -19.64 7.23
CA ASP A 346 13.59 -18.78 7.43
C ASP A 346 13.68 -18.27 8.86
N LEU A 347 12.56 -17.84 9.44
CA LEU A 347 12.50 -17.36 10.82
C LEU A 347 12.80 -18.49 11.80
N ARG A 348 12.24 -19.68 11.58
CA ARG A 348 12.52 -20.85 12.40
C ARG A 348 14.00 -21.24 12.37
N ALA A 349 14.60 -21.26 11.18
CA ALA A 349 16.03 -21.55 11.02
C ALA A 349 16.89 -20.54 11.80
N LEU A 350 16.53 -19.24 11.74
CA LEU A 350 17.20 -18.19 12.48
C LEU A 350 17.11 -18.38 14.01
N LEU A 351 15.92 -18.71 14.51
CA LEU A 351 15.69 -18.90 15.96
C LEU A 351 16.32 -20.18 16.50
N SER A 352 16.59 -21.18 15.64
CA SER A 352 17.18 -22.47 16.00
C SER A 352 18.71 -22.50 15.90
N ASP A 353 19.33 -21.45 15.36
CA ASP A 353 20.79 -21.32 15.19
C ASP A 353 21.30 -20.19 16.11
N PRO A 354 21.55 -20.49 17.40
CA PRO A 354 22.06 -19.50 18.33
C PRO A 354 23.45 -19.06 17.91
N ALA A 355 23.76 -17.77 18.12
CA ALA A 355 25.00 -17.10 17.74
C ALA A 355 26.24 -17.71 18.41
#